data_436535a83ebf332bd9422cafad2fb258
#
_entry.id   436535a83ebf332bd9422cafad2fb258
#
_cell.length_a   1.000
_cell.length_b   1.000
_cell.length_c   1.000
_cell.angle_alpha   90.00
_cell.angle_beta   90.00
_cell.angle_gamma   90.00
#
_symmetry.space_group_name_H-M   'P 1'
#
loop_
_entity.id
_entity.type
_entity.pdbx_description
1 polymer ?
#
loop_
_entity_poly.entity_id
_entity_poly.type
_entity_poly.pdbx_seq_one_letter_code
_entity_poly.pdbx_strand_id
1 'polypeptide(L)'
;MNAEELKHFFDVNQMGSKGALCVGLVVTREAIERGLPIDFSTLLTENRGQVRILGKAPVQKILGDHGITRVLAEEGGRTNRGNMGLAERYLAFLNGAKCSKEELAIIEEWWVERVREFFAGKPLALKFDPSKSIRSIVRDLIEVAEKRQSQNRGGQIVGALLQHLVGAKLSLIVPQEMIKQMHGAYVADAVSDRDGDFSYGDAVIHVTSAPGEAVIRKCKKNIEDGFHPIIITTNKRVTVAEGLAESAGIVNRLEVWDIEQFLSMNLNERGLFGQDGRRDMAVRLVEAYNKIIDACETDPSLKIQIGMR
;
A
#
# COMPACT_ATOMS: atom_id res chain seq x y z
N MET A 1 -21.89 -18.10 -18.71
CA MET A 1 -20.73 -18.39 -17.81
C MET A 1 -21.26 -18.67 -16.41
N ASN A 2 -20.78 -19.72 -15.73
CA ASN A 2 -21.24 -20.02 -14.37
C ASN A 2 -20.32 -19.37 -13.31
N ALA A 3 -20.81 -19.26 -12.06
CA ALA A 3 -20.07 -18.61 -10.96
C ALA A 3 -18.78 -19.38 -10.58
N GLU A 4 -18.72 -20.69 -10.82
CA GLU A 4 -17.54 -21.52 -10.53
C GLU A 4 -16.39 -21.23 -11.51
N GLU A 5 -16.70 -21.04 -12.79
CA GLU A 5 -15.71 -20.68 -13.81
C GLU A 5 -15.10 -19.30 -13.52
N LEU A 6 -15.93 -18.32 -13.13
CA LEU A 6 -15.46 -16.98 -12.76
C LEU A 6 -14.62 -17.04 -11.49
N LYS A 7 -15.04 -17.80 -10.49
CA LYS A 7 -14.28 -18.01 -9.26
C LYS A 7 -12.94 -18.71 -9.54
N HIS A 8 -12.93 -19.72 -10.38
CA HIS A 8 -11.70 -20.40 -10.78
C HIS A 8 -10.73 -19.42 -11.47
N PHE A 9 -11.22 -18.58 -12.40
CA PHE A 9 -10.42 -17.55 -13.04
C PHE A 9 -9.84 -16.56 -12.00
N PHE A 10 -10.66 -16.12 -11.05
CA PHE A 10 -10.27 -15.24 -9.95
C PHE A 10 -9.12 -15.84 -9.12
N ASP A 11 -9.26 -17.10 -8.71
CA ASP A 11 -8.30 -17.79 -7.84
C ASP A 11 -6.97 -18.04 -8.56
N VAL A 12 -7.01 -18.57 -9.80
CA VAL A 12 -5.81 -18.84 -10.62
C VAL A 12 -5.03 -17.57 -10.94
N ASN A 13 -5.71 -16.46 -11.25
CA ASN A 13 -5.07 -15.19 -11.56
C ASN A 13 -4.86 -14.30 -10.31
N GLN A 14 -5.19 -14.78 -9.11
CA GLN A 14 -5.01 -14.08 -7.82
C GLN A 14 -5.61 -12.66 -7.84
N MET A 15 -6.86 -12.54 -8.27
CA MET A 15 -7.52 -11.26 -8.51
C MET A 15 -8.03 -10.55 -7.24
N GLY A 16 -7.54 -10.92 -6.05
CA GLY A 16 -7.94 -10.30 -4.78
C GLY A 16 -7.27 -8.96 -4.46
N SER A 17 -6.35 -8.48 -5.30
CA SER A 17 -5.71 -7.18 -5.08
C SER A 17 -6.60 -6.02 -5.57
N LYS A 18 -6.42 -4.84 -5.00
CA LYS A 18 -7.10 -3.60 -5.38
C LYS A 18 -7.12 -3.36 -6.90
N GLY A 19 -5.93 -3.43 -7.53
CA GLY A 19 -5.81 -3.23 -8.98
C GLY A 19 -6.53 -4.30 -9.81
N ALA A 20 -6.48 -5.56 -9.38
CA ALA A 20 -7.15 -6.67 -10.06
C ALA A 20 -8.69 -6.58 -9.94
N LEU A 21 -9.20 -6.15 -8.78
CA LEU A 21 -10.63 -5.86 -8.61
C LEU A 21 -11.11 -4.74 -9.54
N CYS A 22 -10.29 -3.68 -9.70
CA CYS A 22 -10.57 -2.62 -10.67
C CYS A 22 -10.63 -3.19 -12.10
N VAL A 23 -9.73 -4.10 -12.49
CA VAL A 23 -9.77 -4.79 -13.79
C VAL A 23 -11.09 -5.53 -13.97
N GLY A 24 -11.47 -6.35 -12.99
CA GLY A 24 -12.75 -7.09 -13.03
C GLY A 24 -13.94 -6.19 -13.28
N LEU A 25 -14.05 -5.08 -12.53
CA LEU A 25 -15.13 -4.11 -12.66
C LEU A 25 -15.15 -3.44 -14.04
N VAL A 26 -14.05 -2.79 -14.44
CA VAL A 26 -14.08 -1.93 -15.64
C VAL A 26 -14.13 -2.72 -16.94
N VAL A 27 -13.47 -3.89 -17.02
CA VAL A 27 -13.54 -4.74 -18.22
C VAL A 27 -14.92 -5.35 -18.38
N THR A 28 -15.57 -5.75 -17.26
CA THR A 28 -16.95 -6.23 -17.31
C THR A 28 -17.92 -5.13 -17.72
N ARG A 29 -17.78 -3.91 -17.20
CA ARG A 29 -18.62 -2.77 -17.59
C ARG A 29 -18.46 -2.43 -19.08
N GLU A 30 -17.24 -2.42 -19.63
CA GLU A 30 -17.01 -2.26 -21.05
C GLU A 30 -17.67 -3.35 -21.89
N ALA A 31 -17.64 -4.60 -21.40
CA ALA A 31 -18.33 -5.69 -22.07
C ALA A 31 -19.87 -5.53 -22.06
N ILE A 32 -20.44 -5.01 -20.99
CA ILE A 32 -21.88 -4.67 -20.89
C ILE A 32 -22.24 -3.55 -21.88
N GLU A 33 -21.42 -2.51 -21.96
CA GLU A 33 -21.71 -1.32 -22.78
C GLU A 33 -21.51 -1.58 -24.28
N ARG A 34 -20.46 -2.32 -24.65
CA ARG A 34 -20.05 -2.51 -26.05
C ARG A 34 -20.50 -3.85 -26.66
N GLY A 35 -20.82 -4.84 -25.82
CA GLY A 35 -21.03 -6.22 -26.23
C GLY A 35 -19.71 -6.97 -26.50
N LEU A 36 -19.78 -8.32 -26.47
CA LEU A 36 -18.65 -9.19 -26.78
C LEU A 36 -18.76 -9.71 -28.23
N PRO A 37 -17.65 -9.97 -28.92
CA PRO A 37 -16.28 -9.84 -28.46
C PRO A 37 -15.71 -8.40 -28.58
N ILE A 38 -14.75 -8.04 -27.73
CA ILE A 38 -14.02 -6.78 -27.75
C ILE A 38 -12.55 -7.06 -28.10
N ASP A 39 -11.96 -6.24 -28.97
CA ASP A 39 -10.52 -6.25 -29.21
C ASP A 39 -9.80 -5.47 -28.08
N PHE A 40 -8.87 -6.10 -27.38
CA PHE A 40 -8.11 -5.50 -26.28
C PHE A 40 -7.38 -4.22 -26.70
N SER A 41 -6.89 -4.12 -27.92
CA SER A 41 -6.22 -2.93 -28.43
C SER A 41 -7.08 -1.67 -28.32
N THR A 42 -8.40 -1.80 -28.38
CA THR A 42 -9.35 -0.67 -28.27
C THR A 42 -9.51 -0.13 -26.85
N LEU A 43 -9.06 -0.87 -25.86
CA LEU A 43 -9.06 -0.48 -24.45
C LEU A 43 -7.77 0.23 -24.01
N LEU A 44 -6.76 0.25 -24.87
CA LEU A 44 -5.48 0.87 -24.57
C LEU A 44 -5.48 2.39 -24.85
N THR A 45 -4.58 3.10 -24.17
CA THR A 45 -4.22 4.48 -24.50
C THR A 45 -3.50 4.54 -25.86
N GLU A 46 -3.44 5.72 -26.49
CA GLU A 46 -2.75 5.92 -27.77
C GLU A 46 -1.32 5.38 -27.78
N ASN A 47 -0.59 5.57 -26.69
CA ASN A 47 0.77 5.06 -26.52
C ASN A 47 0.83 3.57 -26.12
N ARG A 48 -0.29 2.86 -26.09
CA ARG A 48 -0.43 1.45 -25.69
C ARG A 48 0.20 1.07 -24.35
N GLY A 49 0.54 2.03 -23.51
CA GLY A 49 1.21 1.81 -22.24
C GLY A 49 0.26 1.57 -21.05
N GLN A 50 -1.04 1.83 -21.23
CA GLN A 50 -2.03 1.73 -20.16
C GLN A 50 -3.40 1.31 -20.70
N VAL A 51 -4.21 0.70 -19.84
CA VAL A 51 -5.64 0.48 -20.10
C VAL A 51 -6.38 1.78 -19.77
N ARG A 52 -6.96 2.41 -20.79
CA ARG A 52 -7.57 3.75 -20.73
C ARG A 52 -8.66 3.86 -19.66
N ILE A 53 -9.46 2.82 -19.50
CA ILE A 53 -10.61 2.78 -18.58
C ILE A 53 -10.20 2.44 -17.12
N LEU A 54 -8.95 2.06 -16.87
CA LEU A 54 -8.48 1.62 -15.56
C LEU A 54 -7.99 2.83 -14.73
N GLY A 55 -8.91 3.73 -14.44
CA GLY A 55 -8.67 4.95 -13.65
C GLY A 55 -9.68 5.13 -12.52
N LYS A 56 -9.44 6.12 -11.65
CA LYS A 56 -10.29 6.40 -10.49
C LYS A 56 -11.74 6.72 -10.89
N ALA A 57 -11.94 7.61 -11.86
CA ALA A 57 -13.28 8.05 -12.23
C ALA A 57 -14.16 6.94 -12.81
N PRO A 58 -13.72 6.10 -13.78
CA PRO A 58 -14.51 4.97 -14.24
C PRO A 58 -14.87 3.97 -13.14
N VAL A 59 -13.89 3.58 -12.31
CA VAL A 59 -14.12 2.63 -11.20
C VAL A 59 -15.11 3.21 -10.20
N GLN A 60 -14.94 4.49 -9.82
CA GLN A 60 -15.82 5.13 -8.84
C GLN A 60 -17.25 5.31 -9.37
N LYS A 61 -17.43 5.54 -10.67
CA LYS A 61 -18.74 5.58 -11.31
C LYS A 61 -19.45 4.23 -11.15
N ILE A 62 -18.76 3.12 -11.48
CA ILE A 62 -19.35 1.77 -11.35
C ILE A 62 -19.71 1.50 -9.89
N LEU A 63 -18.82 1.77 -8.95
CA LEU A 63 -19.08 1.54 -7.53
C LEU A 63 -20.22 2.42 -7.00
N GLY A 64 -20.34 3.67 -7.48
CA GLY A 64 -21.43 4.59 -7.14
C GLY A 64 -22.79 4.07 -7.60
N ASP A 65 -22.88 3.46 -8.80
CA ASP A 65 -24.10 2.83 -9.31
C ASP A 65 -24.60 1.71 -8.36
N HIS A 66 -23.66 1.07 -7.61
CA HIS A 66 -23.95 0.03 -6.62
C HIS A 66 -23.97 0.54 -5.15
N GLY A 67 -24.04 1.87 -4.95
CA GLY A 67 -24.13 2.50 -3.62
C GLY A 67 -22.84 2.49 -2.81
N ILE A 68 -21.69 2.22 -3.43
CA ILE A 68 -20.38 2.23 -2.78
C ILE A 68 -19.70 3.58 -3.01
N THR A 69 -19.58 4.38 -1.96
CA THR A 69 -18.94 5.71 -1.99
C THR A 69 -17.44 5.66 -1.73
N ARG A 70 -16.96 4.57 -1.13
CA ARG A 70 -15.53 4.38 -0.82
C ARG A 70 -14.70 4.23 -2.09
N VAL A 71 -13.53 4.91 -2.12
CA VAL A 71 -12.64 4.90 -3.28
C VAL A 71 -11.82 3.62 -3.31
N LEU A 72 -11.81 2.92 -4.44
CA LEU A 72 -11.02 1.72 -4.68
C LEU A 72 -9.76 2.02 -5.52
N ALA A 73 -9.93 2.71 -6.65
CA ALA A 73 -8.84 2.98 -7.57
C ALA A 73 -8.01 4.20 -7.15
N GLU A 74 -6.71 4.17 -7.44
CA GLU A 74 -5.78 5.29 -7.21
C GLU A 74 -5.67 6.18 -8.45
N GLU A 75 -5.21 7.41 -8.23
CA GLU A 75 -4.88 8.38 -9.29
C GLU A 75 -3.50 8.12 -9.90
N GLY A 76 -3.20 8.80 -11.02
CA GLY A 76 -1.85 8.84 -11.59
C GLY A 76 -1.37 7.54 -12.23
N GLY A 77 -2.27 6.71 -12.79
CA GLY A 77 -1.87 5.49 -13.50
C GLY A 77 -1.39 4.34 -12.61
N ARG A 78 -1.42 4.48 -11.29
CA ARG A 78 -1.01 3.44 -10.33
C ARG A 78 -1.86 2.18 -10.45
N THR A 79 -3.16 2.32 -10.70
CA THR A 79 -4.07 1.19 -10.92
C THR A 79 -3.70 0.38 -12.18
N ASN A 80 -3.08 1.01 -13.17
CA ASN A 80 -2.60 0.35 -14.39
C ASN A 80 -1.31 -0.45 -14.19
N ARG A 81 -0.48 -0.08 -13.20
CA ARG A 81 0.84 -0.69 -13.02
C ARG A 81 0.72 -2.19 -12.70
N GLY A 82 1.24 -3.04 -13.58
CA GLY A 82 1.19 -4.49 -13.46
C GLY A 82 -0.14 -5.16 -13.81
N ASN A 83 -1.20 -4.40 -14.13
CA ASN A 83 -2.54 -4.94 -14.38
C ASN A 83 -2.93 -5.06 -15.86
N MET A 84 -2.12 -4.55 -16.80
CA MET A 84 -2.43 -4.59 -18.24
C MET A 84 -2.58 -6.02 -18.76
N GLY A 85 -1.60 -6.89 -18.48
CA GLY A 85 -1.68 -8.29 -18.90
C GLY A 85 -2.80 -9.08 -18.20
N LEU A 86 -3.22 -8.66 -17.00
CA LEU A 86 -4.38 -9.23 -16.33
C LEU A 86 -5.68 -8.81 -17.02
N ALA A 87 -5.79 -7.54 -17.42
CA ALA A 87 -6.95 -7.03 -18.16
C ALA A 87 -7.11 -7.74 -19.52
N GLU A 88 -6.00 -7.98 -20.22
CA GLU A 88 -6.00 -8.72 -21.48
C GLU A 88 -6.49 -10.16 -21.28
N ARG A 89 -5.95 -10.88 -20.29
CA ARG A 89 -6.39 -12.26 -19.99
C ARG A 89 -7.86 -12.33 -19.57
N TYR A 90 -8.32 -11.36 -18.78
CA TYR A 90 -9.70 -11.34 -18.33
C TYR A 90 -10.66 -11.02 -19.49
N LEU A 91 -10.31 -10.09 -20.37
CA LEU A 91 -11.10 -9.82 -21.57
C LEU A 91 -11.16 -11.04 -22.51
N ALA A 92 -10.02 -11.73 -22.71
CA ALA A 92 -9.99 -12.95 -23.50
C ALA A 92 -10.90 -14.05 -22.90
N PHE A 93 -10.92 -14.17 -21.58
CA PHE A 93 -11.81 -15.08 -20.86
C PHE A 93 -13.29 -14.73 -21.11
N LEU A 94 -13.69 -13.45 -21.00
CA LEU A 94 -15.06 -13.02 -21.29
C LEU A 94 -15.44 -13.23 -22.77
N ASN A 95 -14.55 -12.91 -23.71
CA ASN A 95 -14.76 -13.12 -25.15
C ASN A 95 -14.99 -14.61 -25.47
N GLY A 96 -14.25 -15.50 -24.79
CA GLY A 96 -14.41 -16.94 -24.94
C GLY A 96 -15.76 -17.48 -24.40
N ALA A 97 -16.21 -16.89 -23.31
CA ALA A 97 -17.46 -17.30 -22.64
C ALA A 97 -18.73 -16.83 -23.39
N LYS A 98 -18.62 -15.85 -24.29
CA LYS A 98 -19.75 -15.31 -25.11
C LYS A 98 -21.00 -14.96 -24.29
N CYS A 99 -20.80 -14.33 -23.13
CA CYS A 99 -21.86 -13.97 -22.20
C CYS A 99 -22.89 -13.00 -22.82
N SER A 100 -24.16 -13.19 -22.47
CA SER A 100 -25.21 -12.20 -22.75
C SER A 100 -25.04 -10.95 -21.87
N LYS A 101 -25.74 -9.87 -22.18
CA LYS A 101 -25.70 -8.64 -21.40
C LYS A 101 -26.23 -8.86 -19.98
N GLU A 102 -27.23 -9.69 -19.81
CA GLU A 102 -27.80 -10.06 -18.52
C GLU A 102 -26.81 -10.88 -17.68
N GLU A 103 -26.11 -11.82 -18.31
CA GLU A 103 -25.04 -12.58 -17.62
C GLU A 103 -23.87 -11.68 -17.21
N LEU A 104 -23.48 -10.72 -18.06
CA LEU A 104 -22.43 -9.74 -17.73
C LEU A 104 -22.84 -8.84 -16.56
N ALA A 105 -24.11 -8.47 -16.42
CA ALA A 105 -24.61 -7.73 -15.27
C ALA A 105 -24.49 -8.54 -13.95
N ILE A 106 -24.75 -9.84 -14.01
CA ILE A 106 -24.55 -10.76 -12.86
C ILE A 106 -23.06 -10.86 -12.50
N ILE A 107 -22.18 -10.88 -13.51
CA ILE A 107 -20.73 -10.90 -13.32
C ILE A 107 -20.26 -9.57 -12.68
N GLU A 108 -20.81 -8.45 -13.09
CA GLU A 108 -20.48 -7.15 -12.48
C GLU A 108 -20.87 -7.13 -11.00
N GLU A 109 -22.08 -7.59 -10.65
CA GLU A 109 -22.51 -7.69 -9.24
C GLU A 109 -21.61 -8.64 -8.44
N TRP A 110 -21.15 -9.73 -9.04
CA TRP A 110 -20.17 -10.63 -8.42
C TRP A 110 -18.84 -9.89 -8.10
N TRP A 111 -18.35 -9.05 -9.01
CA TRP A 111 -17.17 -8.23 -8.77
C TRP A 111 -17.40 -7.19 -7.69
N VAL A 112 -18.55 -6.54 -7.68
CA VAL A 112 -18.95 -5.58 -6.65
C VAL A 112 -18.95 -6.24 -5.28
N GLU A 113 -19.42 -7.48 -5.16
CA GLU A 113 -19.37 -8.21 -3.90
C GLU A 113 -17.92 -8.51 -3.46
N ARG A 114 -17.02 -8.85 -4.38
CA ARG A 114 -15.58 -8.99 -4.06
C ARG A 114 -14.97 -7.67 -3.57
N VAL A 115 -15.42 -6.55 -4.11
CA VAL A 115 -15.00 -5.22 -3.61
C VAL A 115 -15.55 -4.95 -2.20
N ARG A 116 -16.80 -5.32 -1.91
CA ARG A 116 -17.36 -5.24 -0.54
C ARG A 116 -16.56 -6.09 0.44
N GLU A 117 -16.21 -7.32 0.07
CA GLU A 117 -15.35 -8.18 0.86
C GLU A 117 -13.94 -7.60 1.07
N PHE A 118 -13.37 -7.01 0.02
CA PHE A 118 -12.09 -6.30 0.11
C PHE A 118 -12.17 -5.15 1.10
N PHE A 119 -13.21 -4.32 1.04
CA PHE A 119 -13.43 -3.23 1.97
C PHE A 119 -13.78 -3.70 3.40
N ALA A 120 -14.34 -4.89 3.55
CA ALA A 120 -14.57 -5.55 4.83
C ALA A 120 -13.32 -6.28 5.35
N GLY A 121 -12.20 -6.20 4.63
CA GLY A 121 -10.95 -6.91 4.94
C GLY A 121 -10.53 -6.75 6.40
N LYS A 122 -10.10 -7.88 7.01
CA LYS A 122 -9.72 -7.91 8.43
C LYS A 122 -8.45 -7.08 8.65
N PRO A 123 -8.41 -6.22 9.67
CA PRO A 123 -7.21 -5.49 10.07
C PRO A 123 -6.01 -6.42 10.37
N LEU A 124 -4.80 -5.85 10.38
CA LEU A 124 -3.62 -6.52 10.89
C LEU A 124 -3.79 -6.71 12.40
N ALA A 125 -3.79 -7.95 12.86
CA ALA A 125 -3.93 -8.23 14.28
C ALA A 125 -2.59 -8.05 15.01
N LEU A 126 -2.52 -7.08 15.91
CA LEU A 126 -1.40 -6.88 16.82
C LEU A 126 -1.76 -7.44 18.20
N LYS A 127 -1.08 -8.47 18.66
CA LYS A 127 -1.22 -9.00 20.03
C LYS A 127 -0.22 -8.27 20.92
N PHE A 128 -0.73 -7.39 21.78
CA PHE A 128 0.11 -6.78 22.80
C PHE A 128 0.28 -7.75 23.96
N ASP A 129 1.48 -8.34 24.06
CA ASP A 129 1.88 -9.23 25.15
C ASP A 129 2.92 -8.49 26.02
N PRO A 130 2.58 -8.10 27.26
CA PRO A 130 3.47 -7.35 28.13
C PRO A 130 4.72 -8.14 28.55
N SER A 131 4.76 -9.46 28.36
CA SER A 131 5.96 -10.28 28.60
C SER A 131 6.98 -10.18 27.49
N LYS A 132 6.57 -9.71 26.29
CA LYS A 132 7.45 -9.50 25.14
C LYS A 132 8.09 -8.11 25.15
N SER A 133 9.28 -8.01 24.57
CA SER A 133 9.85 -6.70 24.27
C SER A 133 9.00 -5.98 23.22
N ILE A 134 8.95 -4.64 23.27
CA ILE A 134 8.28 -3.82 22.24
C ILE A 134 8.84 -4.14 20.84
N ARG A 135 10.15 -4.33 20.76
CA ARG A 135 10.81 -4.72 19.50
C ARG A 135 10.24 -6.03 18.94
N SER A 136 10.01 -7.04 19.79
CA SER A 136 9.39 -8.30 19.35
C SER A 136 7.94 -8.11 18.90
N ILE A 137 7.18 -7.24 19.57
CA ILE A 137 5.79 -6.93 19.20
C ILE A 137 5.73 -6.25 17.82
N VAL A 138 6.65 -5.31 17.53
CA VAL A 138 6.75 -4.67 16.22
C VAL A 138 7.13 -5.69 15.14
N ARG A 139 8.07 -6.60 15.45
CA ARG A 139 8.45 -7.69 14.54
C ARG A 139 7.28 -8.61 14.21
N ASP A 140 6.53 -9.04 15.23
CA ASP A 140 5.34 -9.88 15.03
C ASP A 140 4.33 -9.19 14.06
N LEU A 141 4.14 -7.89 14.17
CA LEU A 141 3.29 -7.12 13.28
C LEU A 141 3.81 -7.12 11.84
N ILE A 142 5.11 -6.91 11.65
CA ILE A 142 5.76 -6.94 10.33
C ILE A 142 5.61 -8.35 9.71
N GLU A 143 5.80 -9.41 10.48
CA GLU A 143 5.63 -10.80 10.02
C GLU A 143 4.18 -11.09 9.58
N VAL A 144 3.18 -10.56 10.29
CA VAL A 144 1.77 -10.66 9.88
C VAL A 144 1.56 -9.96 8.53
N ALA A 145 2.17 -8.79 8.31
CA ALA A 145 2.09 -8.07 7.05
C ALA A 145 2.85 -8.81 5.91
N GLU A 146 4.04 -9.34 6.18
CA GLU A 146 4.82 -10.17 5.23
C GLU A 146 4.00 -11.39 4.77
N LYS A 147 3.38 -12.11 5.73
CA LYS A 147 2.52 -13.25 5.43
C LYS A 147 1.32 -12.85 4.58
N ARG A 148 0.65 -11.75 4.89
CA ARG A 148 -0.48 -11.25 4.09
C ARG A 148 -0.03 -10.84 2.69
N GLN A 149 1.12 -10.17 2.56
CA GLN A 149 1.68 -9.78 1.27
C GLN A 149 2.02 -11.00 0.40
N SER A 150 2.53 -12.08 0.98
CA SER A 150 2.84 -13.31 0.25
C SER A 150 1.59 -14.01 -0.30
N GLN A 151 0.44 -13.82 0.35
CA GLN A 151 -0.86 -14.36 -0.07
C GLN A 151 -1.56 -13.49 -1.12
N ASN A 152 -1.18 -12.19 -1.21
CA ASN A 152 -1.76 -11.21 -2.13
C ASN A 152 -0.68 -10.67 -3.07
N ARG A 153 -0.36 -11.39 -4.14
CA ARG A 153 0.64 -10.94 -5.13
C ARG A 153 0.22 -9.60 -5.75
N GLY A 154 1.10 -8.61 -5.64
CA GLY A 154 0.90 -7.25 -6.18
C GLY A 154 0.58 -6.17 -5.14
N GLY A 155 0.30 -6.54 -3.88
CA GLY A 155 0.14 -5.57 -2.79
C GLY A 155 1.49 -5.20 -2.16
N GLN A 156 1.73 -3.92 -1.91
CA GLN A 156 2.91 -3.43 -1.16
C GLN A 156 2.57 -3.23 0.32
N ILE A 157 1.99 -4.27 0.97
CA ILE A 157 1.46 -4.18 2.33
C ILE A 157 2.55 -3.82 3.34
N VAL A 158 3.73 -4.48 3.23
CA VAL A 158 4.85 -4.22 4.15
C VAL A 158 5.36 -2.79 3.98
N GLY A 159 5.56 -2.34 2.73
CA GLY A 159 6.02 -0.97 2.47
C GLY A 159 5.08 0.08 3.04
N ALA A 160 3.77 -0.05 2.79
CA ALA A 160 2.75 0.84 3.35
C ALA A 160 2.73 0.80 4.89
N LEU A 161 2.78 -0.40 5.49
CA LEU A 161 2.85 -0.55 6.95
C LEU A 161 4.04 0.22 7.53
N LEU A 162 5.25 0.04 6.98
CA LEU A 162 6.46 0.71 7.49
C LEU A 162 6.32 2.23 7.37
N GLN A 163 5.93 2.73 6.20
CA GLN A 163 5.78 4.16 5.94
C GLN A 163 4.78 4.81 6.90
N HIS A 164 3.61 4.21 7.08
CA HIS A 164 2.59 4.77 7.95
C HIS A 164 2.92 4.62 9.45
N LEU A 165 3.66 3.59 9.86
CA LEU A 165 4.17 3.49 11.24
C LEU A 165 5.19 4.59 11.55
N VAL A 166 6.09 4.87 10.61
CA VAL A 166 7.04 6.00 10.74
C VAL A 166 6.28 7.31 10.81
N GLY A 167 5.33 7.55 9.91
CA GLY A 167 4.47 8.74 9.93
C GLY A 167 3.70 8.89 11.25
N ALA A 168 3.11 7.81 11.76
CA ALA A 168 2.41 7.80 13.03
C ALA A 168 3.34 8.16 14.20
N LYS A 169 4.55 7.56 14.26
CA LYS A 169 5.53 7.93 15.28
C LYS A 169 5.91 9.40 15.18
N LEU A 170 6.23 9.88 13.99
CA LEU A 170 6.61 11.28 13.79
C LEU A 170 5.49 12.24 14.22
N SER A 171 4.24 11.93 13.91
CA SER A 171 3.08 12.75 14.33
C SER A 171 2.89 12.81 15.86
N LEU A 172 3.42 11.85 16.61
CA LEU A 172 3.37 11.86 18.08
C LEU A 172 4.50 12.69 18.73
N ILE A 173 5.60 12.95 18.02
CA ILE A 173 6.78 13.62 18.58
C ILE A 173 7.01 15.02 18.04
N VAL A 174 6.47 15.32 16.86
CA VAL A 174 6.63 16.61 16.19
C VAL A 174 5.49 17.55 16.58
N PRO A 175 5.76 18.83 16.92
CA PRO A 175 4.72 19.83 17.13
C PRO A 175 3.76 19.94 15.93
N GLN A 176 2.47 20.15 16.18
CA GLN A 176 1.45 20.20 15.10
C GLN A 176 1.72 21.29 14.06
N GLU A 177 2.32 22.40 14.49
CA GLU A 177 2.69 23.51 13.60
C GLU A 177 3.75 23.09 12.57
N MET A 178 4.59 22.12 12.90
CA MET A 178 5.64 21.61 12.03
C MET A 178 5.16 20.45 11.15
N ILE A 179 4.05 19.79 11.50
CA ILE A 179 3.45 18.71 10.71
C ILE A 179 2.99 19.22 9.34
N LYS A 180 2.60 20.50 9.20
CA LYS A 180 2.24 21.11 7.92
C LYS A 180 3.38 21.16 6.90
N GLN A 181 4.63 21.02 7.36
CA GLN A 181 5.84 20.96 6.53
C GLN A 181 6.28 19.52 6.23
N MET A 182 5.65 18.53 6.86
CA MET A 182 5.89 17.11 6.56
C MET A 182 5.20 16.74 5.24
N HIS A 183 5.92 16.91 4.14
CA HIS A 183 5.50 16.40 2.84
C HIS A 183 5.79 14.89 2.80
N GLY A 184 4.79 14.04 2.73
CA GLY A 184 5.14 12.65 2.58
C GLY A 184 3.99 11.67 2.51
N ALA A 185 3.41 11.29 3.61
CA ALA A 185 2.39 10.23 3.64
C ALA A 185 1.03 10.67 3.05
N TYR A 186 0.78 11.97 2.92
CA TYR A 186 -0.54 12.52 2.64
C TYR A 186 -0.73 13.14 1.25
N VAL A 187 0.31 13.22 0.44
CA VAL A 187 0.21 13.84 -0.89
C VAL A 187 0.49 12.81 -1.95
N ALA A 188 -0.51 12.54 -2.79
CA ALA A 188 -0.36 11.66 -3.96
C ALA A 188 0.86 12.08 -4.80
N ASP A 189 1.59 11.09 -5.35
CA ASP A 189 2.78 11.23 -6.20
C ASP A 189 2.55 12.05 -7.49
N ALA A 190 1.95 13.23 -7.39
CA ALA A 190 1.77 14.10 -8.55
C ALA A 190 3.05 14.82 -8.97
N VAL A 191 4.11 14.77 -8.12
CA VAL A 191 5.40 15.41 -8.41
C VAL A 191 6.49 14.35 -8.33
N SER A 192 7.04 13.99 -9.47
CA SER A 192 8.11 12.98 -9.65
C SER A 192 9.47 13.35 -9.05
N ASP A 193 9.55 14.41 -8.27
CA ASP A 193 10.80 15.03 -7.77
C ASP A 193 10.82 15.19 -6.24
N ARG A 194 10.24 14.21 -5.51
CA ARG A 194 10.26 14.24 -4.05
C ARG A 194 11.60 13.76 -3.51
N ASP A 195 12.15 14.54 -2.59
CA ASP A 195 13.43 14.26 -1.95
C ASP A 195 13.37 13.01 -1.05
N GLY A 196 12.22 12.68 -0.43
CA GLY A 196 12.01 11.51 0.43
C GLY A 196 10.54 11.29 0.79
N ASP A 197 10.26 10.32 1.69
CA ASP A 197 8.92 10.05 2.23
C ASP A 197 8.53 11.08 3.30
N PHE A 198 9.50 11.53 4.09
CA PHE A 198 9.34 12.59 5.09
C PHE A 198 10.54 13.53 5.05
N SER A 199 10.28 14.81 5.29
CA SER A 199 11.35 15.84 5.43
C SER A 199 11.13 16.61 6.71
N TYR A 200 12.20 16.81 7.49
CA TYR A 200 12.17 17.49 8.76
C TYR A 200 13.51 18.21 9.04
N GLY A 201 13.49 19.53 9.07
CA GLY A 201 14.73 20.32 9.10
C GLY A 201 15.56 20.04 7.84
N ASP A 202 16.79 19.60 8.04
CA ASP A 202 17.70 19.12 6.99
C ASP A 202 17.64 17.61 6.77
N ALA A 203 16.89 16.87 7.60
CA ALA A 203 16.75 15.43 7.48
C ALA A 203 15.71 15.04 6.40
N VAL A 204 16.08 14.10 5.54
CA VAL A 204 15.22 13.49 4.54
C VAL A 204 15.12 11.98 4.81
N ILE A 205 13.94 11.51 5.14
CA ILE A 205 13.69 10.13 5.55
C ILE A 205 13.09 9.34 4.38
N HIS A 206 13.72 8.22 4.04
CA HIS A 206 13.23 7.23 3.10
C HIS A 206 12.82 5.96 3.85
N VAL A 207 11.59 5.52 3.67
CA VAL A 207 11.07 4.30 4.30
C VAL A 207 10.87 3.22 3.25
N THR A 208 11.55 2.09 3.41
CA THR A 208 11.47 1.01 2.42
C THR A 208 11.60 -0.37 3.05
N SER A 209 10.78 -1.32 2.59
CA SER A 209 10.93 -2.74 2.96
C SER A 209 11.97 -3.48 2.11
N ALA A 210 12.41 -2.87 1.00
CA ALA A 210 13.34 -3.47 0.04
C ALA A 210 14.31 -2.40 -0.48
N PRO A 211 15.34 -2.01 0.31
CA PRO A 211 16.34 -1.05 -0.12
C PRO A 211 17.08 -1.56 -1.34
N GLY A 212 17.25 -0.69 -2.34
CA GLY A 212 17.93 -0.99 -3.59
C GLY A 212 18.63 0.26 -4.14
N GLU A 213 19.29 0.13 -5.29
CA GLU A 213 20.06 1.23 -5.90
C GLU A 213 19.23 2.52 -6.12
N ALA A 214 17.91 2.38 -6.36
CA ALA A 214 17.05 3.54 -6.60
C ALA A 214 16.97 4.46 -5.38
N VAL A 215 16.82 3.93 -4.16
CA VAL A 215 16.80 4.73 -2.94
C VAL A 215 18.21 5.29 -2.64
N ILE A 216 19.27 4.53 -2.91
CA ILE A 216 20.66 5.02 -2.73
C ILE A 216 20.95 6.20 -3.66
N ARG A 217 20.49 6.16 -4.93
CA ARG A 217 20.61 7.32 -5.84
C ARG A 217 19.88 8.55 -5.32
N LYS A 218 18.69 8.38 -4.73
CA LYS A 218 17.95 9.48 -4.07
C LYS A 218 18.73 10.04 -2.89
N CYS A 219 19.27 9.19 -2.01
CA CYS A 219 20.09 9.61 -0.90
C CYS A 219 21.34 10.38 -1.35
N LYS A 220 21.99 9.94 -2.44
CA LYS A 220 23.13 10.66 -3.01
C LYS A 220 22.74 12.06 -3.48
N LYS A 221 21.61 12.20 -4.19
CA LYS A 221 21.06 13.49 -4.59
C LYS A 221 20.75 14.36 -3.36
N ASN A 222 20.10 13.81 -2.33
CA ASN A 222 19.83 14.55 -1.10
C ASN A 222 21.13 15.12 -0.48
N ILE A 223 22.21 14.33 -0.45
CA ILE A 223 23.50 14.76 0.06
C ILE A 223 24.09 15.88 -0.80
N GLU A 224 23.98 15.80 -2.12
CA GLU A 224 24.43 16.82 -3.08
C GLU A 224 23.64 18.14 -2.89
N ASP A 225 22.35 18.02 -2.58
CA ASP A 225 21.45 19.15 -2.30
C ASP A 225 21.58 19.71 -0.86
N GLY A 226 22.50 19.17 -0.04
CA GLY A 226 22.80 19.66 1.32
C GLY A 226 21.93 19.07 2.41
N PHE A 227 21.14 18.03 2.12
CA PHE A 227 20.31 17.33 3.09
C PHE A 227 21.03 16.15 3.75
N HIS A 228 20.46 15.70 4.87
CA HIS A 228 20.92 14.56 5.65
C HIS A 228 19.96 13.37 5.45
N PRO A 229 20.26 12.42 4.54
CA PRO A 229 19.37 11.30 4.27
C PRO A 229 19.41 10.24 5.37
N ILE A 230 18.23 9.66 5.65
CA ILE A 230 18.03 8.57 6.60
C ILE A 230 17.21 7.50 5.90
N ILE A 231 17.67 6.25 5.88
CA ILE A 231 16.88 5.11 5.43
C ILE A 231 16.32 4.36 6.65
N ILE A 232 15.01 4.19 6.69
CA ILE A 232 14.35 3.31 7.68
C ILE A 232 13.85 2.06 6.95
N THR A 233 14.32 0.89 7.42
CA THR A 233 13.99 -0.40 6.81
C THR A 233 13.77 -1.48 7.87
N THR A 234 13.43 -2.72 7.44
CA THR A 234 13.31 -3.84 8.37
C THR A 234 14.69 -4.28 8.86
N ASN A 235 14.76 -4.85 10.05
CA ASN A 235 16.00 -5.36 10.64
C ASN A 235 16.78 -6.26 9.66
N LYS A 236 16.08 -7.15 8.94
CA LYS A 236 16.66 -8.07 7.95
C LYS A 236 17.34 -7.36 6.76
N ARG A 237 17.07 -6.06 6.53
CA ARG A 237 17.50 -5.30 5.36
C ARG A 237 18.50 -4.19 5.67
N VAL A 238 18.79 -3.92 6.92
CA VAL A 238 19.77 -2.90 7.34
C VAL A 238 21.12 -3.14 6.67
N THR A 239 21.71 -4.33 6.80
CA THR A 239 23.02 -4.65 6.23
C THR A 239 23.05 -4.53 4.70
N VAL A 240 21.92 -4.82 4.04
CA VAL A 240 21.79 -4.62 2.58
C VAL A 240 21.86 -3.15 2.22
N ALA A 241 21.15 -2.28 2.96
CA ALA A 241 21.17 -0.84 2.72
C ALA A 241 22.56 -0.25 2.99
N GLU A 242 23.22 -0.66 4.08
CA GLU A 242 24.58 -0.22 4.43
C GLU A 242 25.60 -0.65 3.35
N GLY A 243 25.56 -1.89 2.88
CA GLY A 243 26.46 -2.37 1.82
C GLY A 243 26.25 -1.64 0.48
N LEU A 244 25.01 -1.29 0.14
CA LEU A 244 24.71 -0.46 -1.04
C LEU A 244 25.24 0.97 -0.86
N ALA A 245 25.13 1.56 0.35
CA ALA A 245 25.65 2.86 0.67
C ALA A 245 27.18 2.91 0.62
N GLU A 246 27.83 1.85 1.12
CA GLU A 246 29.30 1.68 1.03
C GLU A 246 29.74 1.61 -0.44
N SER A 247 29.07 0.77 -1.25
CA SER A 247 29.36 0.65 -2.70
C SER A 247 29.15 1.98 -3.45
N ALA A 248 28.25 2.84 -2.98
CA ALA A 248 28.00 4.17 -3.53
C ALA A 248 28.91 5.27 -2.96
N GLY A 249 29.77 4.96 -1.99
CA GLY A 249 30.70 5.89 -1.35
C GLY A 249 30.04 6.94 -0.44
N ILE A 250 28.83 6.66 0.08
CA ILE A 250 28.04 7.59 0.91
C ILE A 250 27.78 7.09 2.33
N VAL A 251 28.33 5.95 2.73
CA VAL A 251 28.06 5.29 4.02
C VAL A 251 28.27 6.22 5.24
N ASN A 252 29.26 7.12 5.20
CA ASN A 252 29.55 8.04 6.29
C ASN A 252 28.65 9.31 6.30
N ARG A 253 27.77 9.44 5.31
CA ARG A 253 26.86 10.58 5.15
C ARG A 253 25.38 10.17 5.07
N LEU A 254 25.10 8.90 5.31
CA LEU A 254 23.77 8.29 5.31
C LEU A 254 23.58 7.53 6.62
N GLU A 255 22.43 7.70 7.24
CA GLU A 255 22.01 6.85 8.36
C GLU A 255 21.07 5.74 7.90
N VAL A 256 21.25 4.53 8.44
CA VAL A 256 20.36 3.40 8.19
C VAL A 256 19.80 2.90 9.51
N TRP A 257 18.49 3.00 9.69
CA TRP A 257 17.83 2.63 10.93
C TRP A 257 16.94 1.40 10.77
N ASP A 258 17.02 0.50 11.73
CA ASP A 258 16.08 -0.60 11.93
C ASP A 258 14.76 -0.07 12.50
N ILE A 259 13.65 -0.28 11.80
CA ILE A 259 12.33 0.21 12.21
C ILE A 259 11.89 -0.37 13.57
N GLU A 260 12.25 -1.63 13.88
CA GLU A 260 11.88 -2.25 15.13
C GLU A 260 12.53 -1.50 16.31
N GLN A 261 13.82 -1.15 16.16
CA GLN A 261 14.56 -0.37 17.15
C GLN A 261 14.06 1.07 17.20
N PHE A 262 13.86 1.69 16.04
CA PHE A 262 13.39 3.06 15.92
C PHE A 262 12.04 3.30 16.61
N LEU A 263 11.09 2.37 16.50
CA LEU A 263 9.80 2.45 17.17
C LEU A 263 9.93 2.09 18.68
N SER A 264 10.67 1.02 19.01
CA SER A 264 10.75 0.55 20.38
C SER A 264 11.44 1.53 21.32
N MET A 265 12.47 2.23 20.88
CA MET A 265 13.13 3.27 21.68
C MET A 265 12.14 4.36 22.06
N ASN A 266 11.42 4.91 21.08
CA ASN A 266 10.45 5.97 21.33
C ASN A 266 9.31 5.55 22.27
N LEU A 267 8.75 4.33 22.07
CA LEU A 267 7.69 3.81 22.94
C LEU A 267 8.17 3.61 24.37
N ASN A 268 9.42 3.16 24.59
CA ASN A 268 10.00 3.01 25.91
C ASN A 268 10.24 4.38 26.57
N GLU A 269 10.88 5.32 25.86
CA GLU A 269 11.22 6.66 26.40
C GLU A 269 9.96 7.45 26.78
N ARG A 270 9.00 7.53 25.87
CA ARG A 270 7.73 8.24 26.13
C ARG A 270 6.81 7.53 27.11
N GLY A 271 6.93 6.21 27.23
CA GLY A 271 6.28 5.41 28.25
C GLY A 271 7.02 5.41 29.60
N LEU A 272 8.06 6.28 29.75
CA LEU A 272 8.87 6.40 30.95
C LEU A 272 9.42 5.05 31.45
N PHE A 273 9.70 4.15 30.52
CA PHE A 273 10.17 2.78 30.76
C PHE A 273 9.25 1.92 31.64
N GLY A 274 8.05 2.44 31.99
CA GLY A 274 7.03 1.70 32.74
C GLY A 274 6.17 0.79 31.83
N GLN A 275 5.63 -0.28 32.38
CA GLN A 275 4.80 -1.23 31.63
C GLN A 275 3.52 -0.57 31.10
N ASP A 276 2.79 0.14 31.97
CA ASP A 276 1.54 0.83 31.59
C ASP A 276 1.82 1.94 30.59
N GLY A 277 2.87 2.72 30.78
CA GLY A 277 3.27 3.77 29.85
C GLY A 277 3.63 3.23 28.46
N ARG A 278 4.34 2.10 28.36
CA ARG A 278 4.61 1.43 27.08
C ARG A 278 3.33 0.98 26.38
N ARG A 279 2.38 0.43 27.14
CA ARG A 279 1.08 0.01 26.62
C ARG A 279 0.29 1.20 26.07
N ASP A 280 0.19 2.28 26.85
CA ASP A 280 -0.48 3.52 26.41
C ASP A 280 0.15 4.10 25.15
N MET A 281 1.47 4.12 25.08
CA MET A 281 2.18 4.61 23.90
C MET A 281 1.98 3.71 22.68
N ALA A 282 1.88 2.40 22.85
CA ALA A 282 1.56 1.48 21.76
C ALA A 282 0.12 1.70 21.25
N VAL A 283 -0.85 1.92 22.14
CA VAL A 283 -2.23 2.28 21.76
C VAL A 283 -2.26 3.59 20.97
N ARG A 284 -1.60 4.64 21.48
CA ARG A 284 -1.53 5.94 20.79
C ARG A 284 -0.88 5.85 19.42
N LEU A 285 0.19 5.03 19.29
CA LEU A 285 0.85 4.81 17.99
C LEU A 285 -0.13 4.16 16.99
N VAL A 286 -0.87 3.14 17.42
CA VAL A 286 -1.84 2.45 16.56
C VAL A 286 -3.02 3.36 16.21
N GLU A 287 -3.50 4.18 17.14
CA GLU A 287 -4.55 5.17 16.86
C GLU A 287 -4.08 6.21 15.83
N ALA A 288 -2.87 6.75 15.98
CA ALA A 288 -2.27 7.66 15.02
C ALA A 288 -2.09 6.99 13.65
N TYR A 289 -1.59 5.75 13.63
CA TYR A 289 -1.47 4.95 12.43
C TYR A 289 -2.81 4.74 11.73
N ASN A 290 -3.85 4.31 12.45
CA ASN A 290 -5.17 4.07 11.88
C ASN A 290 -5.82 5.35 11.33
N LYS A 291 -5.59 6.51 11.96
CA LYS A 291 -6.01 7.82 11.43
C LYS A 291 -5.34 8.13 10.09
N ILE A 292 -4.05 7.81 9.95
CA ILE A 292 -3.32 7.96 8.68
C ILE A 292 -3.93 7.04 7.62
N ILE A 293 -4.16 5.76 7.95
CA ILE A 293 -4.78 4.81 7.01
C ILE A 293 -6.15 5.31 6.56
N ASP A 294 -6.99 5.82 7.46
CA ASP A 294 -8.31 6.35 7.09
C ASP A 294 -8.24 7.56 6.15
N ALA A 295 -7.20 8.38 6.28
CA ALA A 295 -7.02 9.59 5.47
C ALA A 295 -6.37 9.31 4.10
N CYS A 296 -5.47 8.33 4.01
CA CYS A 296 -4.55 8.17 2.87
C CYS A 296 -4.75 6.88 2.10
N GLU A 297 -5.27 5.82 2.73
CA GLU A 297 -5.35 4.51 2.13
C GLU A 297 -6.79 4.11 1.78
N THR A 298 -6.93 3.47 0.64
CA THR A 298 -8.21 2.90 0.23
C THR A 298 -8.43 1.49 0.77
N ASP A 299 -7.36 0.81 1.20
CA ASP A 299 -7.39 -0.55 1.72
C ASP A 299 -7.52 -0.57 3.25
N PRO A 300 -8.71 -0.91 3.80
CA PRO A 300 -8.94 -0.98 5.24
C PRO A 300 -8.22 -2.13 5.91
N SER A 301 -7.75 -3.12 5.16
CA SER A 301 -7.02 -4.26 5.70
C SER A 301 -5.62 -3.88 6.22
N LEU A 302 -5.14 -2.68 5.84
CA LEU A 302 -3.92 -2.09 6.40
C LEU A 302 -4.09 -1.57 7.83
N LYS A 303 -5.31 -1.36 8.34
CA LYS A 303 -5.52 -0.99 9.73
C LYS A 303 -4.95 -2.02 10.69
N ILE A 304 -4.55 -1.55 11.86
CA ILE A 304 -4.08 -2.41 12.95
C ILE A 304 -5.18 -2.50 14.01
N GLN A 305 -5.50 -3.72 14.43
CA GLN A 305 -6.36 -3.99 15.56
C GLN A 305 -5.54 -4.57 16.71
N ILE A 306 -5.53 -3.87 17.84
CA ILE A 306 -4.87 -4.36 19.06
C ILE A 306 -5.78 -5.35 19.76
N GLY A 307 -5.32 -6.60 19.92
CA GLY A 307 -5.85 -7.57 20.85
C GLY A 307 -5.08 -7.48 22.16
N MET A 308 -5.77 -7.16 23.25
CA MET A 308 -5.18 -7.20 24.58
C MET A 308 -5.37 -8.61 25.16
N ARG A 309 -4.29 -9.16 25.72
CA ARG A 309 -4.36 -10.33 26.61
C ARG A 309 -4.42 -9.90 28.05
#